data_b5c3f242820d6940954adfad9de939c0
#
_entry.id   b5c3f242820d6940954adfad9de939c0
#
_cell.length_a   1.000
_cell.length_b   1.000
_cell.length_c   1.000
_cell.angle_alpha   90.00
_cell.angle_beta   90.00
_cell.angle_gamma   90.00
#
_symmetry.space_group_name_H-M   'P 1'
#
loop_
_entity.id
_entity.type
_entity.pdbx_description
1 polymer ?
#
loop_
_entity_poly.entity_id
_entity_poly.type
_entity_poly.pdbx_seq_one_letter_code
_entity_poly.pdbx_strand_id
1 'polypeptide(L)'
;MVPLKNLFNEWGKSPLQWELAWGDSFQLEIDRPEEALKRALLVKAMIKRVAPANINKVIDVRMAIGIGKKTYTGARVSESNGEAFVFAGEKFEELEREKVNLLIKSPWSEFDEDMNLFLKLASVFMDNWSTASAELVEWVLRYPLYTQKEIGERLGIKQNSVSGRWKRARVDELLAVETMYRRKLEKLWP
;
A
#
# COMPACT_ATOMS: atom_id res chain seq x y z
N MET A 1 15.09 -4.01 -4.69
CA MET A 1 14.89 -4.61 -3.34
C MET A 1 15.45 -3.75 -2.20
N VAL A 2 16.65 -3.11 -2.31
CA VAL A 2 17.19 -2.27 -1.22
C VAL A 2 16.24 -1.16 -0.74
N PRO A 3 15.59 -0.36 -1.61
CA PRO A 3 14.66 0.68 -1.16
C PRO A 3 13.48 0.14 -0.35
N LEU A 4 12.96 -1.04 -0.72
CA LEU A 4 11.84 -1.66 -0.03
C LEU A 4 12.23 -2.16 1.37
N LYS A 5 13.44 -2.74 1.51
CA LYS A 5 13.98 -3.13 2.83
C LYS A 5 14.16 -1.92 3.74
N ASN A 6 14.64 -0.80 3.20
CA ASN A 6 14.80 0.44 3.96
C ASN A 6 13.44 0.94 4.45
N LEU A 7 12.42 0.94 3.59
CA LEU A 7 11.06 1.30 3.95
C LEU A 7 10.50 0.41 5.07
N PHE A 8 10.66 -0.90 4.96
CA PHE A 8 10.17 -1.82 5.98
C PHE A 8 10.90 -1.67 7.31
N ASN A 9 12.19 -1.36 7.29
CA ASN A 9 12.98 -1.05 8.49
C ASN A 9 12.51 0.22 9.23
N GLU A 10 11.87 1.16 8.53
CA GLU A 10 11.21 2.31 9.17
C GLU A 10 9.99 1.89 10.00
N TRP A 11 9.38 0.74 9.69
CA TRP A 11 8.12 0.28 10.26
C TRP A 11 8.25 -0.88 11.23
N GLY A 12 9.37 -1.60 11.21
CA GLY A 12 9.59 -2.74 12.07
C GLY A 12 10.92 -3.43 11.84
N LYS A 13 11.18 -4.47 12.61
CA LYS A 13 12.42 -5.24 12.58
C LYS A 13 12.23 -6.56 11.85
N SER A 14 13.12 -6.87 10.93
CA SER A 14 13.22 -8.22 10.32
C SER A 14 13.96 -9.16 11.28
N PRO A 15 13.57 -10.44 11.37
CA PRO A 15 12.44 -11.08 10.71
C PRO A 15 11.12 -11.05 11.51
N LEU A 16 11.07 -10.30 12.62
CA LEU A 16 9.94 -10.33 13.57
C LEU A 16 8.67 -9.70 13.01
N GLN A 17 8.79 -8.55 12.34
CA GLN A 17 7.65 -7.77 11.85
C GLN A 17 7.60 -7.73 10.33
N TRP A 18 8.69 -7.98 9.63
CA TRP A 18 8.69 -8.13 8.19
C TRP A 18 9.75 -9.11 7.71
N GLU A 19 9.49 -9.71 6.59
CA GLU A 19 10.36 -10.68 5.96
C GLU A 19 10.16 -10.67 4.45
N LEU A 20 11.26 -10.92 3.70
CA LEU A 20 11.21 -11.21 2.28
C LEU A 20 11.33 -12.72 2.09
N ALA A 21 10.38 -13.32 1.39
CA ALA A 21 10.35 -14.72 1.08
C ALA A 21 10.48 -14.94 -0.43
N TRP A 22 11.19 -16.00 -0.84
CA TRP A 22 11.28 -16.49 -2.23
C TRP A 22 11.66 -15.44 -3.29
N GLY A 23 12.42 -14.41 -2.89
CA GLY A 23 13.02 -13.42 -3.79
C GLY A 23 12.12 -12.24 -4.15
N ASP A 24 10.82 -12.40 -4.30
CA ASP A 24 9.87 -11.37 -4.73
C ASP A 24 8.63 -11.20 -3.87
N SER A 25 8.41 -12.07 -2.90
CA SER A 25 7.30 -11.95 -1.94
C SER A 25 7.76 -11.38 -0.60
N PHE A 26 6.83 -10.75 0.09
CA PHE A 26 7.06 -10.22 1.42
C PHE A 26 5.87 -10.42 2.33
N GLN A 27 6.14 -10.47 3.62
CA GLN A 27 5.16 -10.39 4.67
C GLN A 27 5.53 -9.25 5.62
N LEU A 28 4.55 -8.45 5.99
CA LEU A 28 4.72 -7.29 6.85
C LEU A 28 3.58 -7.21 7.86
N GLU A 29 3.93 -7.18 9.13
CA GLU A 29 3.02 -6.92 10.23
C GLU A 29 2.98 -5.42 10.54
N ILE A 30 1.79 -4.88 10.77
CA ILE A 30 1.55 -3.48 11.08
C ILE A 30 0.72 -3.42 12.36
N ASP A 31 1.30 -2.89 13.43
CA ASP A 31 0.65 -2.84 14.75
C ASP A 31 -0.58 -1.92 14.78
N ARG A 32 -0.60 -0.92 13.92
CA ARG A 32 -1.67 0.07 13.81
C ARG A 32 -2.48 -0.20 12.54
N PRO A 33 -3.62 -0.93 12.64
CA PRO A 33 -4.39 -1.34 11.48
C PRO A 33 -4.90 -0.17 10.63
N GLU A 34 -5.14 1.01 11.22
CA GLU A 34 -5.54 2.22 10.50
C GLU A 34 -4.46 2.75 9.55
N GLU A 35 -3.20 2.36 9.73
CA GLU A 35 -2.08 2.71 8.82
C GLU A 35 -1.89 1.71 7.69
N ALA A 36 -2.55 0.55 7.72
CA ALA A 36 -2.25 -0.55 6.81
C ALA A 36 -2.48 -0.18 5.34
N LEU A 37 -3.58 0.47 5.01
CA LEU A 37 -3.85 0.89 3.62
C LEU A 37 -2.84 1.93 3.14
N LYS A 38 -2.54 2.94 3.95
CA LYS A 38 -1.53 3.96 3.61
C LYS A 38 -0.16 3.33 3.33
N ARG A 39 0.24 2.36 4.16
CA ARG A 39 1.52 1.65 3.98
C ARG A 39 1.52 0.78 2.73
N ALA A 40 0.42 0.09 2.43
CA ALA A 40 0.28 -0.67 1.18
C ALA A 40 0.35 0.24 -0.06
N LEU A 41 -0.34 1.39 -0.05
CA LEU A 41 -0.27 2.38 -1.12
C LEU A 41 1.14 2.95 -1.30
N LEU A 42 1.88 3.16 -0.20
CA LEU A 42 3.26 3.61 -0.24
C LEU A 42 4.20 2.55 -0.86
N VAL A 43 4.02 1.27 -0.49
CA VAL A 43 4.75 0.16 -1.13
C VAL A 43 4.48 0.11 -2.63
N LYS A 44 3.19 0.21 -3.03
CA LYS A 44 2.82 0.23 -4.45
C LYS A 44 3.47 1.41 -5.20
N ALA A 45 3.41 2.60 -4.65
CA ALA A 45 4.02 3.79 -5.24
C ALA A 45 5.54 3.63 -5.38
N MET A 46 6.22 3.14 -4.34
CA MET A 46 7.66 2.90 -4.36
C MET A 46 8.08 1.86 -5.40
N ILE A 47 7.32 0.78 -5.57
CA ILE A 47 7.61 -0.26 -6.58
C ILE A 47 7.39 0.30 -7.97
N LYS A 48 6.28 1.00 -8.21
CA LYS A 48 5.94 1.55 -9.54
C LYS A 48 6.87 2.70 -9.96
N ARG A 49 7.52 3.40 -9.05
CA ARG A 49 8.50 4.42 -9.41
C ARG A 49 9.83 3.84 -9.90
N VAL A 50 10.13 2.57 -9.57
CA VAL A 50 11.34 1.90 -10.04
C VAL A 50 11.11 1.37 -11.43
N ALA A 51 11.51 2.15 -12.46
CA ALA A 51 11.54 1.65 -13.83
C ALA A 51 12.86 0.90 -14.07
N PRO A 52 12.84 -0.39 -14.40
CA PRO A 52 14.04 -1.04 -14.90
C PRO A 52 14.41 -0.44 -16.26
N ALA A 53 15.64 -0.02 -16.44
CA ALA A 53 16.11 0.69 -17.63
C ALA A 53 15.91 -0.06 -18.98
N ASN A 54 15.58 -1.35 -18.95
CA ASN A 54 15.53 -2.21 -20.14
C ASN A 54 14.28 -3.11 -20.26
N ILE A 55 13.21 -2.84 -19.53
CA ILE A 55 12.00 -3.68 -19.60
C ILE A 55 10.81 -2.78 -19.94
N ASN A 56 10.19 -2.98 -21.09
CA ASN A 56 8.92 -2.36 -21.49
C ASN A 56 7.72 -2.81 -20.61
N LYS A 57 7.96 -3.35 -19.42
CA LYS A 57 6.95 -3.86 -18.51
C LYS A 57 6.93 -3.01 -17.25
N VAL A 58 5.79 -2.39 -16.98
CA VAL A 58 5.55 -1.71 -15.71
C VAL A 58 5.58 -2.76 -14.61
N ILE A 59 6.49 -2.60 -13.64
CA ILE A 59 6.51 -3.43 -12.44
C ILE A 59 5.37 -2.98 -11.53
N ASP A 60 4.61 -3.93 -11.02
CA ASP A 60 3.56 -3.71 -10.04
C ASP A 60 3.67 -4.73 -8.91
N VAL A 61 2.89 -4.56 -7.86
CA VAL A 61 2.86 -5.44 -6.69
C VAL A 61 1.44 -5.89 -6.40
N ARG A 62 1.28 -7.17 -6.09
CA ARG A 62 0.04 -7.74 -5.55
C ARG A 62 0.15 -7.80 -4.04
N MET A 63 -0.88 -7.30 -3.35
CA MET A 63 -0.91 -7.26 -1.88
C MET A 63 -2.30 -7.60 -1.37
N ALA A 64 -2.35 -8.28 -0.24
CA ALA A 64 -3.57 -8.47 0.54
C ALA A 64 -3.36 -7.93 1.95
N ILE A 65 -4.34 -7.21 2.47
CA ILE A 65 -4.36 -6.70 3.83
C ILE A 65 -5.34 -7.56 4.65
N GLY A 66 -4.81 -8.27 5.63
CA GLY A 66 -5.63 -8.93 6.65
C GLY A 66 -5.69 -8.07 7.92
N ILE A 67 -6.88 -7.79 8.41
CA ILE A 67 -7.10 -7.06 9.66
C ILE A 67 -7.73 -8.03 10.67
N GLY A 68 -7.14 -8.15 11.84
CA GLY A 68 -7.64 -9.07 12.84
C GLY A 68 -6.67 -9.22 14.01
N LYS A 69 -7.04 -10.03 14.99
CA LYS A 69 -6.21 -10.29 16.16
C LYS A 69 -5.05 -11.22 15.80
N LYS A 70 -3.88 -10.91 16.36
CA LYS A 70 -2.74 -11.83 16.40
C LYS A 70 -2.86 -12.72 17.63
N THR A 71 -2.81 -14.03 17.44
CA THR A 71 -2.96 -15.00 18.54
C THR A 71 -1.65 -15.68 18.91
N TYR A 72 -0.68 -15.72 17.99
CA TYR A 72 0.65 -16.30 18.20
C TYR A 72 1.73 -15.45 17.55
N THR A 73 2.83 -15.24 18.29
CA THR A 73 4.02 -14.54 17.80
C THR A 73 5.16 -15.54 17.67
N GLY A 74 5.57 -15.82 16.44
CA GLY A 74 6.73 -16.65 16.13
C GLY A 74 8.05 -15.90 16.21
N ALA A 75 9.16 -16.59 16.00
CA ALA A 75 10.48 -15.98 15.84
C ALA A 75 10.60 -15.16 14.54
N ARG A 76 9.73 -15.44 13.57
CA ARG A 76 9.62 -14.76 12.28
C ARG A 76 8.15 -14.38 12.05
N VAL A 77 7.92 -13.33 11.26
CA VAL A 77 6.55 -12.93 10.92
C VAL A 77 5.80 -14.05 10.18
N SER A 78 6.49 -14.84 9.36
CA SER A 78 5.92 -15.97 8.63
C SER A 78 5.51 -17.15 9.53
N GLU A 79 6.00 -17.22 10.76
CA GLU A 79 5.63 -18.22 11.77
C GLU A 79 4.53 -17.72 12.71
N SER A 80 4.20 -16.43 12.64
CA SER A 80 3.14 -15.82 13.46
C SER A 80 1.77 -16.22 12.93
N ASN A 81 0.75 -16.19 13.80
CA ASN A 81 -0.60 -16.62 13.43
C ASN A 81 -1.68 -15.76 14.11
N GLY A 82 -2.88 -15.83 13.55
CA GLY A 82 -4.08 -15.13 14.00
C GLY A 82 -4.96 -14.75 12.83
N GLU A 83 -6.11 -14.13 13.11
CA GLU A 83 -7.10 -13.73 12.08
C GLU A 83 -6.48 -12.91 10.96
N ALA A 84 -5.64 -11.92 11.29
CA ALA A 84 -5.00 -11.07 10.29
C ALA A 84 -4.19 -11.87 9.26
N PHE A 85 -3.46 -12.89 9.71
CA PHE A 85 -2.64 -13.73 8.84
C PHE A 85 -3.49 -14.63 7.94
N VAL A 86 -4.53 -15.25 8.52
CA VAL A 86 -5.49 -16.08 7.78
C VAL A 86 -6.20 -15.25 6.72
N PHE A 87 -6.72 -14.08 7.09
CA PHE A 87 -7.44 -13.17 6.19
C PHE A 87 -6.55 -12.64 5.06
N ALA A 88 -5.29 -12.30 5.36
CA ALA A 88 -4.34 -11.90 4.32
C ALA A 88 -4.08 -13.03 3.32
N GLY A 89 -3.88 -14.26 3.81
CA GLY A 89 -3.66 -15.44 2.96
C GLY A 89 -4.85 -15.70 2.03
N GLU A 90 -6.06 -15.76 2.58
CA GLU A 90 -7.30 -15.98 1.80
C GLU A 90 -7.49 -14.92 0.70
N LYS A 91 -7.28 -13.64 1.02
CA LYS A 91 -7.40 -12.56 0.03
C LYS A 91 -6.27 -12.54 -0.97
N PHE A 92 -5.08 -12.98 -0.59
CA PHE A 92 -3.97 -13.08 -1.54
C PHE A 92 -4.24 -14.11 -2.64
N GLU A 93 -4.85 -15.24 -2.32
CA GLU A 93 -5.28 -16.24 -3.30
C GLU A 93 -6.41 -15.72 -4.23
N GLU A 94 -7.23 -14.79 -3.75
CA GLU A 94 -8.31 -14.19 -4.55
C GLU A 94 -7.83 -13.14 -5.56
N LEU A 95 -6.66 -12.51 -5.35
CA LEU A 95 -6.16 -11.41 -6.20
C LEU A 95 -6.09 -11.78 -7.69
N GLU A 96 -5.65 -13.00 -8.00
CA GLU A 96 -5.53 -13.45 -9.39
C GLU A 96 -6.91 -13.69 -10.02
N ARG A 97 -7.83 -14.31 -9.30
CA ARG A 97 -9.19 -14.58 -9.74
C ARG A 97 -9.97 -13.28 -9.99
N GLU A 98 -9.83 -12.31 -9.10
CA GLU A 98 -10.48 -11.00 -9.18
C GLU A 98 -9.77 -10.03 -10.15
N LYS A 99 -8.56 -10.39 -10.64
CA LYS A 99 -7.71 -9.56 -11.51
C LYS A 99 -7.44 -8.17 -10.94
N VAL A 100 -7.19 -8.11 -9.64
CA VAL A 100 -6.84 -6.89 -8.89
C VAL A 100 -5.52 -7.06 -8.16
N ASN A 101 -4.90 -5.94 -7.80
CA ASN A 101 -3.58 -5.93 -7.17
C ASN A 101 -3.63 -5.62 -5.66
N LEU A 102 -4.79 -5.29 -5.11
CA LEU A 102 -4.95 -4.98 -3.69
C LEU A 102 -6.35 -5.34 -3.21
N LEU A 103 -6.44 -6.19 -2.18
CA LEU A 103 -7.67 -6.56 -1.49
C LEU A 103 -7.49 -6.49 0.03
N ILE A 104 -8.62 -6.37 0.75
CA ILE A 104 -8.68 -6.32 2.21
C ILE A 104 -9.65 -7.40 2.71
N LYS A 105 -9.33 -8.01 3.86
CA LYS A 105 -10.25 -8.81 4.65
C LYS A 105 -10.11 -8.50 6.12
N SER A 106 -11.25 -8.44 6.81
CA SER A 106 -11.41 -8.14 8.22
C SER A 106 -12.51 -9.02 8.84
N PRO A 107 -12.79 -8.91 10.13
CA PRO A 107 -13.98 -9.53 10.73
C PRO A 107 -15.32 -8.90 10.32
N TRP A 108 -15.32 -7.78 9.59
CA TRP A 108 -16.50 -6.99 9.26
C TRP A 108 -16.79 -7.03 7.75
N SER A 109 -17.74 -7.87 7.33
CA SER A 109 -18.04 -8.09 5.92
C SER A 109 -18.48 -6.83 5.18
N GLU A 110 -19.29 -5.96 5.79
CA GLU A 110 -19.72 -4.70 5.18
C GLU A 110 -18.53 -3.74 4.93
N PHE A 111 -17.58 -3.70 5.86
CA PHE A 111 -16.33 -2.94 5.66
C PHE A 111 -15.51 -3.49 4.50
N ASP A 112 -15.39 -4.82 4.43
CA ASP A 112 -14.63 -5.50 3.38
C ASP A 112 -15.27 -5.27 1.99
N GLU A 113 -16.59 -5.38 1.88
CA GLU A 113 -17.32 -5.15 0.63
C GLU A 113 -17.12 -3.73 0.12
N ASP A 114 -17.35 -2.73 0.99
CA ASP A 114 -17.15 -1.33 0.65
C ASP A 114 -15.72 -1.02 0.25
N MET A 115 -14.75 -1.45 1.06
CA MET A 115 -13.35 -1.13 0.81
C MET A 115 -12.81 -1.83 -0.41
N ASN A 116 -13.18 -3.09 -0.67
CA ASN A 116 -12.74 -3.79 -1.86
C ASN A 116 -13.37 -3.20 -3.13
N LEU A 117 -14.60 -2.70 -3.08
CA LEU A 117 -15.20 -1.94 -4.18
C LEU A 117 -14.41 -0.65 -4.44
N PHE A 118 -14.09 0.14 -3.40
CA PHE A 118 -13.30 1.36 -3.57
C PHE A 118 -11.89 1.07 -4.11
N LEU A 119 -11.24 0.02 -3.64
CA LEU A 119 -9.92 -0.39 -4.13
C LEU A 119 -9.96 -0.86 -5.59
N LYS A 120 -11.01 -1.59 -5.97
CA LYS A 120 -11.23 -2.01 -7.36
C LYS A 120 -11.45 -0.81 -8.29
N LEU A 121 -12.23 0.18 -7.86
CA LEU A 121 -12.38 1.43 -8.61
C LEU A 121 -11.07 2.23 -8.67
N ALA A 122 -10.33 2.30 -7.58
CA ALA A 122 -9.04 2.98 -7.54
C ALA A 122 -7.96 2.28 -8.36
N SER A 123 -8.03 0.96 -8.54
CA SER A 123 -7.07 0.21 -9.36
C SER A 123 -7.03 0.72 -10.81
N VAL A 124 -8.15 1.24 -11.34
CA VAL A 124 -8.24 1.81 -12.69
C VAL A 124 -7.19 2.90 -12.92
N PHE A 125 -6.85 3.70 -11.90
CA PHE A 125 -5.81 4.70 -12.00
C PHE A 125 -4.49 4.30 -11.33
N MET A 126 -4.53 3.58 -10.21
CA MET A 126 -3.32 3.16 -9.48
C MET A 126 -2.44 2.22 -10.32
N ASP A 127 -3.04 1.28 -11.03
CA ASP A 127 -2.31 0.32 -11.85
C ASP A 127 -1.69 0.97 -13.10
N ASN A 128 -2.19 2.14 -13.48
CA ASN A 128 -1.70 2.95 -14.59
C ASN A 128 -0.74 4.09 -14.18
N TRP A 129 -0.31 4.18 -12.92
CA TRP A 129 0.67 5.18 -12.54
C TRP A 129 1.97 5.03 -13.33
N SER A 130 2.38 6.13 -13.96
CA SER A 130 3.73 6.26 -14.50
C SER A 130 4.74 6.39 -13.35
N THR A 131 6.02 6.17 -13.64
CA THR A 131 7.13 6.42 -12.70
C THR A 131 7.02 7.79 -12.03
N ALA A 132 6.73 8.84 -12.81
CA ALA A 132 6.60 10.21 -12.31
C ALA A 132 5.35 10.43 -11.45
N SER A 133 4.25 9.72 -11.75
CA SER A 133 3.04 9.73 -10.91
C SER A 133 3.28 9.00 -9.60
N ALA A 134 3.90 7.83 -9.67
CA ALA A 134 4.22 7.01 -8.49
C ALA A 134 5.21 7.73 -7.55
N GLU A 135 6.23 8.40 -8.10
CA GLU A 135 7.15 9.24 -7.34
C GLU A 135 6.42 10.35 -6.57
N LEU A 136 5.49 11.05 -7.24
CA LEU A 136 4.68 12.08 -6.57
C LEU A 136 3.81 11.48 -5.46
N VAL A 137 3.13 10.37 -5.72
CA VAL A 137 2.27 9.69 -4.73
C VAL A 137 3.08 9.28 -3.50
N GLU A 138 4.29 8.75 -3.69
CA GLU A 138 5.17 8.43 -2.56
C GLU A 138 5.46 9.67 -1.70
N TRP A 139 5.79 10.81 -2.30
CA TRP A 139 6.04 12.05 -1.56
C TRP A 139 4.80 12.51 -0.79
N VAL A 140 3.63 12.50 -1.41
CA VAL A 140 2.37 12.89 -0.76
C VAL A 140 2.04 12.00 0.43
N LEU A 141 2.18 10.68 0.29
CA LEU A 141 1.89 9.74 1.38
C LEU A 141 2.91 9.82 2.53
N ARG A 142 4.19 10.09 2.23
CA ARG A 142 5.22 10.26 3.26
C ARG A 142 5.11 11.59 4.00
N TYR A 143 4.76 12.66 3.28
CA TYR A 143 4.78 14.03 3.80
C TYR A 143 3.43 14.73 3.57
N PRO A 144 2.37 14.30 4.29
CA PRO A 144 0.99 14.76 4.02
C PRO A 144 0.77 16.25 4.30
N LEU A 145 1.71 16.90 5.00
CA LEU A 145 1.64 18.34 5.29
C LEU A 145 2.35 19.20 4.25
N TYR A 146 3.07 18.59 3.29
CA TYR A 146 3.77 19.37 2.26
C TYR A 146 2.81 19.89 1.21
N THR A 147 2.96 21.15 0.89
CA THR A 147 2.28 21.80 -0.24
C THR A 147 2.84 21.30 -1.57
N GLN A 148 2.07 21.46 -2.65
CA GLN A 148 2.56 21.13 -4.01
C GLN A 148 3.83 21.91 -4.37
N LYS A 149 4.03 23.11 -3.82
CA LYS A 149 5.24 23.90 -4.03
C LYS A 149 6.45 23.24 -3.38
N GLU A 150 6.34 22.85 -2.09
CA GLU A 150 7.41 22.19 -1.36
C GLU A 150 7.76 20.81 -1.96
N ILE A 151 6.77 20.06 -2.41
CA ILE A 151 7.00 18.81 -3.15
C ILE A 151 7.75 19.11 -4.46
N GLY A 152 7.39 20.17 -5.17
CA GLY A 152 8.07 20.59 -6.39
C GLY A 152 9.55 20.93 -6.15
N GLU A 153 9.85 21.66 -5.10
CA GLU A 153 11.22 21.98 -4.68
C GLU A 153 12.05 20.72 -4.38
N ARG A 154 11.46 19.75 -3.69
CA ARG A 154 12.11 18.46 -3.39
C ARG A 154 12.34 17.58 -4.61
N LEU A 155 11.43 17.63 -5.57
CA LEU A 155 11.52 16.86 -6.82
C LEU A 155 12.31 17.60 -7.92
N GLY A 156 12.74 18.84 -7.69
CA GLY A 156 13.42 19.65 -8.70
C GLY A 156 12.54 20.01 -9.89
N ILE A 157 11.21 20.15 -9.70
CA ILE A 157 10.25 20.47 -10.74
C ILE A 157 9.37 21.66 -10.36
N LYS A 158 8.80 22.34 -11.38
CA LYS A 158 7.90 23.46 -11.15
C LYS A 158 6.56 23.00 -10.57
N GLN A 159 5.91 23.85 -9.76
CA GLN A 159 4.60 23.58 -9.17
C GLN A 159 3.55 23.16 -10.20
N ASN A 160 3.52 23.76 -11.40
CA ASN A 160 2.61 23.36 -12.47
C ASN A 160 2.82 21.89 -12.91
N SER A 161 4.07 21.41 -12.89
CA SER A 161 4.39 20.01 -13.18
C SER A 161 3.90 19.10 -12.07
N VAL A 162 4.00 19.52 -10.80
CA VAL A 162 3.42 18.81 -9.65
C VAL A 162 1.90 18.70 -9.81
N SER A 163 1.22 19.82 -10.08
CA SER A 163 -0.23 19.85 -10.31
C SER A 163 -0.67 18.92 -11.46
N GLY A 164 0.09 18.91 -12.55
CA GLY A 164 -0.15 17.99 -13.66
C GLY A 164 0.04 16.52 -13.29
N ARG A 165 1.09 16.17 -12.53
CA ARG A 165 1.29 14.81 -11.99
C ARG A 165 0.20 14.43 -11.00
N TRP A 166 -0.22 15.35 -10.12
CA TRP A 166 -1.29 15.20 -9.13
C TRP A 166 -2.60 14.76 -9.78
N LYS A 167 -3.04 15.48 -10.81
CA LYS A 167 -4.25 15.17 -11.57
C LYS A 167 -4.17 13.81 -12.27
N ARG A 168 -3.03 13.49 -12.90
CA ARG A 168 -2.85 12.19 -13.60
C ARG A 168 -2.81 11.02 -12.62
N ALA A 169 -2.20 11.22 -11.45
CA ALA A 169 -2.13 10.19 -10.40
C ALA A 169 -3.44 10.02 -9.64
N ARG A 170 -4.41 10.93 -9.81
CA ARG A 170 -5.66 10.96 -9.06
C ARG A 170 -5.44 11.00 -7.55
N VAL A 171 -4.55 11.90 -7.11
CA VAL A 171 -4.12 11.95 -5.70
C VAL A 171 -5.29 12.26 -4.77
N ASP A 172 -6.19 13.16 -5.16
CA ASP A 172 -7.34 13.54 -4.32
C ASP A 172 -8.27 12.34 -4.09
N GLU A 173 -8.55 11.57 -5.15
CA GLU A 173 -9.36 10.35 -5.07
C GLU A 173 -8.66 9.26 -4.23
N LEU A 174 -7.34 9.12 -4.38
CA LEU A 174 -6.54 8.20 -3.58
C LEU A 174 -6.62 8.52 -2.08
N LEU A 175 -6.42 9.79 -1.74
CA LEU A 175 -6.48 10.27 -0.35
C LEU A 175 -7.90 10.16 0.22
N ALA A 176 -8.94 10.32 -0.61
CA ALA A 176 -10.32 10.11 -0.19
C ALA A 176 -10.58 8.63 0.19
N VAL A 177 -10.08 7.69 -0.60
CA VAL A 177 -10.18 6.24 -0.29
C VAL A 177 -9.40 5.91 0.99
N GLU A 178 -8.18 6.42 1.17
CA GLU A 178 -7.38 6.21 2.38
C GLU A 178 -8.07 6.81 3.62
N THR A 179 -8.59 8.01 3.51
CA THR A 179 -9.34 8.67 4.59
C THR A 179 -10.61 7.90 4.95
N MET A 180 -11.33 7.38 3.96
CA MET A 180 -12.53 6.55 4.19
C MET A 180 -12.18 5.26 4.92
N TYR A 181 -11.10 4.58 4.51
CA TYR A 181 -10.58 3.39 5.18
C TYR A 181 -10.33 3.67 6.66
N ARG A 182 -9.54 4.69 6.97
CA ARG A 182 -9.19 5.08 8.33
C ARG A 182 -10.44 5.37 9.17
N ARG A 183 -11.32 6.23 8.67
CA ARG A 183 -12.55 6.61 9.38
C ARG A 183 -13.52 5.46 9.62
N LYS A 184 -13.63 4.51 8.69
CA LYS A 184 -14.46 3.31 8.89
C LYS A 184 -13.83 2.40 9.93
N LEU A 185 -12.51 2.20 9.87
CA LEU A 185 -11.80 1.31 10.78
C LEU A 185 -11.78 1.84 12.22
N GLU A 186 -11.58 3.15 12.42
CA GLU A 186 -11.63 3.79 13.75
C GLU A 186 -12.96 3.58 14.47
N LYS A 187 -14.07 3.39 13.73
CA LYS A 187 -15.39 3.09 14.31
C LYS A 187 -15.56 1.61 14.68
N LEU A 188 -14.82 0.73 14.03
CA LEU A 188 -14.96 -0.72 14.15
C LEU A 188 -13.90 -1.34 15.07
N TRP A 189 -12.73 -0.71 15.13
CA TRP A 189 -11.60 -1.15 15.94
C TRP A 189 -11.42 -0.20 17.11
N PRO A 190 -11.85 -0.59 18.33
CA PRO A 190 -11.78 0.24 19.53
C PRO A 190 -10.34 0.42 20.05
#